data_c64b497d9f0d84df67360fcb7a657155
#
_entry.id   c64b497d9f0d84df67360fcb7a657155
#
_cell.length_a   1.000
_cell.length_b   1.000
_cell.length_c   1.000
_cell.angle_alpha   90.00
_cell.angle_beta   90.00
_cell.angle_gamma   90.00
#
_symmetry.space_group_name_H-M   'P 1'
#
loop_
_entity.id
_entity.type
_entity.pdbx_description
1 polymer ?
#
loop_
_entity_poly.entity_id
_entity_poly.type
_entity_poly.pdbx_seq_one_letter_code
_entity_poly.pdbx_strand_id
1 'polypeptide(L)'
;MTMPVIGFIGLGLMGGNMVENLQKRDFKPIVMDLNKEVVASVVARGGSEATSAAELAAASDIIMLCLTTSNVVEKVMYGEDGILAGIKEGAVVIDFGTSIPASTRKIGADLAAKGAGMVDAALG
;
A
#
# COMPACT_ATOMS: atom_id res chain seq x y z
N MET A 1 -13.80 -1.15 -19.64
CA MET A 1 -13.58 -0.66 -18.27
C MET A 1 -12.21 -1.10 -17.76
N THR A 2 -11.41 -0.19 -17.30
CA THR A 2 -10.07 -0.50 -16.81
C THR A 2 -10.12 -0.90 -15.34
N MET A 3 -9.38 -1.94 -14.99
CA MET A 3 -9.24 -2.34 -13.59
C MET A 3 -8.39 -1.30 -12.85
N PRO A 4 -8.72 -1.02 -11.58
CA PRO A 4 -7.88 -0.12 -10.79
C PRO A 4 -6.48 -0.71 -10.60
N VAL A 5 -5.49 0.16 -10.54
CA VAL A 5 -4.13 -0.25 -10.21
C VAL A 5 -3.98 -0.33 -8.70
N ILE A 6 -3.54 -1.47 -8.21
CA ILE A 6 -3.40 -1.72 -6.77
C ILE A 6 -1.92 -1.76 -6.42
N GLY A 7 -1.52 -0.91 -5.46
CA GLY A 7 -0.20 -0.97 -4.86
C GLY A 7 -0.30 -1.66 -3.51
N PHE A 8 0.68 -2.47 -3.16
CA PHE A 8 0.68 -3.22 -1.90
C PHE A 8 2.02 -3.08 -1.20
N ILE A 9 2.00 -2.55 0.01
CA ILE A 9 3.20 -2.38 0.82
C ILE A 9 3.11 -3.26 2.06
N GLY A 10 4.09 -4.12 2.24
CA GLY A 10 4.14 -5.09 3.34
C GLY A 10 3.46 -6.39 2.95
N LEU A 11 4.25 -7.37 2.55
CA LEU A 11 3.69 -8.61 2.03
C LEU A 11 3.50 -9.68 3.10
N GLY A 12 4.40 -9.91 4.02
CA GLY A 12 4.24 -10.90 5.07
C GLY A 12 3.39 -12.12 4.69
N LEU A 13 2.93 -12.87 5.68
CA LEU A 13 2.05 -14.00 5.43
C LEU A 13 0.67 -13.55 4.93
N MET A 14 0.06 -12.62 5.64
CA MET A 14 -1.27 -12.13 5.29
C MET A 14 -1.28 -11.32 4.00
N GLY A 15 -0.35 -10.37 3.89
CA GLY A 15 -0.24 -9.53 2.69
C GLY A 15 0.08 -10.35 1.45
N GLY A 16 0.95 -11.35 1.58
CA GLY A 16 1.27 -12.26 0.48
C GLY A 16 0.07 -13.05 -0.01
N ASN A 17 -0.76 -13.53 0.91
CA ASN A 17 -1.99 -14.24 0.55
C ASN A 17 -2.98 -13.34 -0.16
N MET A 18 -3.12 -12.09 0.30
CA MET A 18 -4.02 -11.12 -0.34
C MET A 18 -3.55 -10.79 -1.76
N VAL A 19 -2.25 -10.59 -1.94
CA VAL A 19 -1.68 -10.31 -3.26
C VAL A 19 -1.90 -11.50 -4.20
N GLU A 20 -1.67 -12.72 -3.72
CA GLU A 20 -1.90 -13.92 -4.52
C GLU A 20 -3.35 -14.01 -4.97
N ASN A 21 -4.30 -13.71 -4.08
CA ASN A 21 -5.72 -13.71 -4.45
C ASN A 21 -6.06 -12.64 -5.47
N LEU A 22 -5.45 -11.46 -5.38
CA LEU A 22 -5.61 -10.42 -6.38
C LEU A 22 -5.11 -10.89 -7.75
N GLN A 23 -3.95 -11.56 -7.77
CA GLN A 23 -3.37 -12.06 -9.02
C GLN A 23 -4.23 -13.16 -9.64
N LYS A 24 -4.89 -13.98 -8.84
CA LYS A 24 -5.83 -14.99 -9.33
C LYS A 24 -7.06 -14.36 -10.01
N ARG A 25 -7.33 -13.09 -9.71
CA ARG A 25 -8.44 -12.34 -10.33
C ARG A 25 -7.95 -11.38 -11.41
N ASP A 26 -6.79 -11.67 -11.97
CA ASP A 26 -6.18 -10.93 -13.09
C ASP A 26 -5.71 -9.51 -12.75
N PHE A 27 -5.59 -9.16 -11.47
CA PHE A 27 -4.94 -7.91 -11.07
C PHE A 27 -3.42 -8.06 -11.21
N LYS A 28 -2.75 -6.96 -11.53
CA LYS A 28 -1.29 -6.91 -11.64
C LYS A 28 -0.77 -5.92 -10.61
N PRO A 29 -0.67 -6.32 -9.33
CA PRO A 29 -0.29 -5.40 -8.26
C PRO A 29 1.15 -4.91 -8.39
N ILE A 30 1.37 -3.69 -7.89
CA ILE A 30 2.70 -3.13 -7.73
C ILE A 30 3.05 -3.31 -6.25
N VAL A 31 4.15 -3.98 -5.95
CA VAL A 31 4.45 -4.35 -4.57
C VAL A 31 5.77 -3.79 -4.08
N MET A 32 5.88 -3.64 -2.77
CA MET A 32 7.08 -3.22 -2.09
C MET A 32 7.17 -3.92 -0.75
N ASP A 33 8.31 -4.56 -0.47
CA ASP A 33 8.57 -5.24 0.79
C ASP A 33 10.07 -5.38 0.97
N LEU A 34 10.51 -5.48 2.22
CA LEU A 34 11.92 -5.71 2.54
C LEU A 34 12.35 -7.14 2.18
N ASN A 35 11.40 -8.09 2.14
CA ASN A 35 11.69 -9.47 1.79
C ASN A 35 11.69 -9.63 0.27
N LYS A 36 12.88 -9.68 -0.30
CA LYS A 36 13.05 -9.74 -1.75
C LYS A 36 12.58 -11.05 -2.38
N GLU A 37 12.56 -12.15 -1.62
CA GLU A 37 12.07 -13.43 -2.13
C GLU A 37 10.56 -13.38 -2.37
N VAL A 38 9.83 -12.77 -1.45
CA VAL A 38 8.37 -12.61 -1.59
C VAL A 38 8.05 -11.70 -2.77
N VAL A 39 8.78 -10.60 -2.90
CA VAL A 39 8.62 -9.68 -4.03
C VAL A 39 8.88 -10.40 -5.36
N ALA A 40 9.95 -11.19 -5.43
CA ALA A 40 10.28 -11.93 -6.64
C ALA A 40 9.18 -12.91 -7.04
N SER A 41 8.53 -13.55 -6.07
CA SER A 41 7.40 -14.44 -6.33
C SER A 41 6.22 -13.70 -6.97
N VAL A 42 5.93 -12.51 -6.46
CA VAL A 42 4.84 -11.68 -7.01
C VAL A 42 5.15 -11.25 -8.44
N VAL A 43 6.38 -10.81 -8.69
CA VAL A 43 6.82 -10.39 -10.02
C VAL A 43 6.76 -11.56 -10.99
N ALA A 44 7.17 -12.75 -10.55
CA ALA A 44 7.12 -13.95 -11.38
C ALA A 44 5.69 -14.30 -11.81
N ARG A 45 4.69 -13.91 -11.03
CA ARG A 45 3.28 -14.15 -11.34
C ARG A 45 2.63 -12.98 -12.09
N GLY A 46 3.41 -12.03 -12.57
CA GLY A 46 2.90 -10.92 -13.38
C GLY A 46 2.74 -9.59 -12.67
N GLY A 47 3.12 -9.51 -11.40
CA GLY A 47 3.14 -8.24 -10.66
C GLY A 47 4.39 -7.42 -10.96
N SER A 48 4.50 -6.26 -10.35
CA SER A 48 5.64 -5.37 -10.51
C SER A 48 6.19 -4.97 -9.13
N GLU A 49 7.45 -4.58 -9.11
CA GLU A 49 8.09 -4.06 -7.89
C GLU A 49 8.28 -2.55 -8.02
N ALA A 50 7.93 -1.80 -6.98
CA ALA A 50 8.23 -0.37 -6.90
C ALA A 50 9.55 -0.16 -6.16
N THR A 51 10.29 0.89 -6.53
CA THR A 51 11.55 1.22 -5.87
C THR A 51 11.36 2.13 -4.66
N SER A 52 10.20 2.78 -4.55
CA SER A 52 9.87 3.63 -3.40
C SER A 52 8.37 3.66 -3.19
N ALA A 53 7.96 4.04 -1.98
CA ALA A 53 6.55 4.20 -1.66
C ALA A 53 5.91 5.31 -2.49
N ALA A 54 6.65 6.38 -2.76
CA ALA A 54 6.17 7.49 -3.60
C ALA A 54 5.90 7.01 -5.03
N GLU A 55 6.79 6.20 -5.59
CA GLU A 55 6.60 5.64 -6.93
C GLU A 55 5.37 4.73 -6.98
N LEU A 56 5.24 3.86 -6.00
CA LEU A 56 4.09 2.97 -5.90
C LEU A 56 2.79 3.78 -5.79
N ALA A 57 2.78 4.80 -4.95
CA ALA A 57 1.61 5.64 -4.74
C ALA A 57 1.22 6.41 -6.00
N ALA A 58 2.20 6.94 -6.72
CA ALA A 58 1.94 7.70 -7.94
C ALA A 58 1.29 6.85 -9.04
N ALA A 59 1.57 5.55 -9.04
CA ALA A 59 1.04 4.62 -10.05
C ALA A 59 -0.27 3.95 -9.62
N SER A 60 -0.68 4.08 -8.35
CA SER A 60 -1.78 3.28 -7.80
C SER A 60 -3.05 4.08 -7.59
N ASP A 61 -4.18 3.44 -7.84
CA ASP A 61 -5.50 3.98 -7.50
C ASP A 61 -5.88 3.60 -6.07
N ILE A 62 -5.47 2.41 -5.66
CA ILE A 62 -5.70 1.88 -4.32
C ILE A 62 -4.37 1.40 -3.76
N ILE A 63 -4.02 1.88 -2.57
CA ILE A 63 -2.77 1.50 -1.91
C ILE A 63 -3.13 0.71 -0.65
N MET A 64 -2.70 -0.53 -0.59
CA MET A 64 -2.97 -1.40 0.56
C MET A 64 -1.72 -1.53 1.42
N LEU A 65 -1.88 -1.36 2.72
CA LEU A 65 -0.80 -1.47 3.69
C LEU A 65 -1.04 -2.65 4.62
N CYS A 66 -0.05 -3.51 4.75
CA CYS A 66 -0.08 -4.61 5.70
C CYS A 66 1.22 -4.59 6.49
N LEU A 67 1.34 -3.59 7.35
CA LEU A 67 2.57 -3.30 8.10
C LEU A 67 2.36 -3.61 9.58
N THR A 68 3.46 -3.86 10.29
CA THR A 68 3.39 -4.42 11.64
C THR A 68 3.19 -3.39 12.74
N THR A 69 3.61 -2.15 12.55
CA THR A 69 3.52 -1.12 13.59
C THR A 69 3.16 0.24 13.01
N SER A 70 2.61 1.11 13.88
CA SER A 70 2.29 2.49 13.49
C SER A 70 3.54 3.28 13.09
N ASN A 71 4.69 3.00 13.71
CA ASN A 71 5.93 3.67 13.36
C ASN A 71 6.34 3.37 11.92
N VAL A 72 6.17 2.13 11.48
CA VAL A 72 6.47 1.74 10.10
C VAL A 72 5.49 2.40 9.13
N VAL A 73 4.20 2.43 9.49
CA VAL A 73 3.18 3.11 8.68
C VAL A 73 3.52 4.59 8.52
N GLU A 74 3.87 5.27 9.61
CA GLU A 74 4.22 6.69 9.57
C GLU A 74 5.46 6.93 8.70
N LYS A 75 6.46 6.07 8.81
CA LYS A 75 7.68 6.18 8.02
C LYS A 75 7.39 6.03 6.53
N VAL A 76 6.56 5.06 6.17
CA VAL A 76 6.17 4.83 4.77
C VAL A 76 5.32 5.99 4.25
N MET A 77 4.51 6.59 5.11
CA MET A 77 3.62 7.69 4.74
C MET A 77 4.37 9.02 4.59
N TYR A 78 5.20 9.37 5.58
CA TYR A 78 5.83 10.69 5.71
C TYR A 78 7.30 10.75 5.31
N GLY A 79 7.93 9.63 5.01
CA GLY A 79 9.33 9.60 4.62
C GLY A 79 9.60 10.42 3.37
N GLU A 80 10.87 10.67 3.07
CA GLU A 80 11.28 11.47 1.93
C GLU A 80 10.67 10.97 0.62
N ASP A 81 10.67 9.64 0.44
CA ASP A 81 10.03 8.99 -0.72
C ASP A 81 8.78 8.24 -0.27
N GLY A 82 8.03 8.82 0.65
CA GLY A 82 6.84 8.21 1.20
C GLY A 82 5.60 8.38 0.32
N ILE A 83 4.52 7.75 0.75
CA ILE A 83 3.26 7.76 0.00
C ILE A 83 2.78 9.18 -0.27
N LEU A 84 2.82 10.07 0.73
CA LEU A 84 2.34 11.44 0.58
C LEU A 84 3.09 12.24 -0.47
N ALA A 85 4.35 11.89 -0.74
CA ALA A 85 5.15 12.57 -1.75
C ALA A 85 4.67 12.26 -3.18
N GLY A 86 4.03 11.12 -3.39
CA GLY A 86 3.63 10.68 -4.72
C GLY A 86 2.15 10.42 -4.93
N ILE A 87 1.35 10.39 -3.87
CA ILE A 87 -0.06 9.97 -4.00
C ILE A 87 -0.84 10.90 -4.92
N LYS A 88 -1.68 10.31 -5.76
CA LYS A 88 -2.49 11.07 -6.70
C LYS A 88 -3.88 11.37 -6.12
N GLU A 89 -4.48 12.45 -6.62
CA GLU A 89 -5.83 12.82 -6.24
C GLU A 89 -6.80 11.70 -6.59
N GLY A 90 -7.71 11.40 -5.68
CA GLY A 90 -8.70 10.34 -5.87
C GLY A 90 -8.24 8.96 -5.42
N ALA A 91 -6.97 8.79 -5.08
CA ALA A 91 -6.47 7.50 -4.58
C ALA A 91 -6.97 7.22 -3.16
N VAL A 92 -7.02 5.94 -2.81
CA VAL A 92 -7.45 5.50 -1.48
C VAL A 92 -6.37 4.62 -0.86
N VAL A 93 -6.04 4.87 0.40
CA VAL A 93 -5.14 4.03 1.18
C VAL A 93 -5.97 3.16 2.11
N ILE A 94 -5.76 1.86 2.08
CA ILE A 94 -6.42 0.90 2.97
C ILE A 94 -5.37 0.29 3.88
N ASP A 95 -5.51 0.49 5.19
CA ASP A 95 -4.58 -0.02 6.19
C ASP A 95 -5.17 -1.25 6.86
N PHE A 96 -4.57 -2.41 6.60
CA PHE A 96 -4.97 -3.69 7.20
C PHE A 96 -4.18 -4.03 8.46
N GLY A 97 -3.18 -3.23 8.78
CA GLY A 97 -2.35 -3.47 9.95
C GLY A 97 -2.98 -2.93 11.22
N THR A 98 -2.24 -3.06 12.33
CA THR A 98 -2.65 -2.52 13.61
C THR A 98 -2.04 -1.13 13.75
N SER A 99 -2.86 -0.09 13.87
CA SER A 99 -2.36 1.26 14.05
C SER A 99 -3.05 1.97 15.21
N ILE A 100 -2.35 2.98 15.75
CA ILE A 100 -2.87 3.81 16.83
C ILE A 100 -3.91 4.77 16.24
N PRO A 101 -5.11 4.91 16.84
CA PRO A 101 -6.15 5.79 16.29
C PRO A 101 -5.72 7.23 16.02
N ALA A 102 -4.86 7.79 16.88
CA ALA A 102 -4.37 9.17 16.68
C ALA A 102 -3.52 9.27 15.42
N SER A 103 -2.67 8.26 15.17
CA SER A 103 -1.84 8.20 13.97
C SER A 103 -2.71 8.07 12.72
N THR A 104 -3.72 7.20 12.77
CA THR A 104 -4.65 6.99 11.65
C THR A 104 -5.39 8.27 11.31
N ARG A 105 -5.86 9.02 12.31
CA ARG A 105 -6.57 10.29 12.08
C ARG A 105 -5.67 11.33 11.44
N LYS A 106 -4.43 11.44 11.90
CA LYS A 106 -3.46 12.39 11.34
C LYS A 106 -3.17 12.07 9.88
N ILE A 107 -2.91 10.80 9.59
CA ILE A 107 -2.63 10.33 8.23
C ILE A 107 -3.83 10.59 7.33
N GLY A 108 -5.03 10.29 7.80
CA GLY A 108 -6.26 10.54 7.05
C GLY A 108 -6.44 12.01 6.70
N ALA A 109 -6.15 12.90 7.65
CA ALA A 109 -6.22 14.35 7.41
C ALA A 109 -5.20 14.80 6.37
N ASP A 110 -3.96 14.29 6.45
CA ASP A 110 -2.91 14.65 5.51
C ASP A 110 -3.20 14.11 4.11
N LEU A 111 -3.79 12.91 4.01
CA LEU A 111 -4.23 12.37 2.73
C LEU A 111 -5.38 13.20 2.14
N ALA A 112 -6.33 13.60 2.96
CA ALA A 112 -7.44 14.43 2.51
C ALA A 112 -6.94 15.75 1.92
N ALA A 113 -5.88 16.31 2.50
CA ALA A 113 -5.27 17.53 1.98
C ALA A 113 -4.67 17.34 0.58
N LYS A 114 -4.39 16.10 0.19
CA LYS A 114 -3.90 15.74 -1.14
C LYS A 114 -5.02 15.24 -2.06
N GLY A 115 -6.27 15.30 -1.61
CA GLY A 115 -7.39 14.80 -2.39
C GLY A 115 -7.54 13.29 -2.36
N ALA A 116 -6.92 12.61 -1.41
CA ALA A 116 -6.96 11.16 -1.27
C ALA A 116 -7.73 10.77 0.00
N GLY A 117 -8.09 9.50 0.09
CA GLY A 117 -8.83 8.98 1.24
C GLY A 117 -8.09 7.89 1.98
N MET A 118 -8.56 7.56 3.18
CA MET A 118 -8.02 6.47 3.98
C MET A 118 -9.13 5.63 4.58
N VAL A 119 -8.96 4.31 4.54
CA VAL A 119 -9.84 3.35 5.20
C VAL A 119 -8.99 2.54 6.18
N ASP A 120 -9.44 2.47 7.43
CA ASP A 120 -8.83 1.60 8.43
C ASP A 120 -9.62 0.29 8.45
N ALA A 121 -8.98 -0.77 7.98
CA ALA A 121 -9.60 -2.09 7.87
C ALA A 121 -8.84 -3.10 8.74
N ALA A 122 -8.54 -2.72 9.97
CA ALA A 122 -7.77 -3.57 10.88
C ALA A 122 -8.39 -4.97 10.99
N LEU A 123 -7.53 -5.98 10.89
CA LEU A 123 -7.94 -7.39 10.87
C LEU A 123 -7.83 -8.06 12.26
N GLY A 124 -7.46 -7.31 13.25
CA GLY A 124 -7.32 -7.81 14.62
C GLY A 124 -8.59 -7.95 15.41
#